data_22edfb6eb4751d3e66da847458cbe2c6
#
_entry.id   22edfb6eb4751d3e66da847458cbe2c6
#
_cell.length_a   1.000
_cell.length_b   1.000
_cell.length_c   1.000
_cell.angle_alpha   90.00
_cell.angle_beta   90.00
_cell.angle_gamma   90.00
#
_symmetry.space_group_name_H-M   'P 1'
#
loop_
_entity.id
_entity.type
_entity.pdbx_description
1 polymer ?
#
loop_
_entity_poly.entity_id
_entity_poly.type
_entity_poly.pdbx_seq_one_letter_code
_entity_poly.pdbx_strand_id
1 'polypeptide(L)'
;AFMEDMSGLEFIRFMAKMKNMKDMSKAEELMKFLELDARGKMKRMSKGMKQKIGIVIAFMQDTPILILDEPTSGLDPLMQNKFVELIQNAKKAGKTILMSSHIFEEVENTCDRVVMIKEGHIVATKTMDDLKKNRLKHYEIHFFDESEAIAFSQKYPQNQRDKKIIHLMLKGHTNQLLQDLSEYDIDDFNAQFNTHFDDEEVDTIGGLIMQAFG
;
A
#
# COMPACT_ATOMS: atom_id res chain seq x y z
N ALA A 1 -26.62 16.16 -8.56
CA ALA A 1 -26.67 17.45 -9.29
C ALA A 1 -26.15 18.62 -8.42
N PHE A 2 -26.62 18.79 -7.18
CA PHE A 2 -26.25 19.97 -6.36
C PHE A 2 -24.74 20.06 -6.07
N MET A 3 -24.08 18.95 -5.76
CA MET A 3 -22.64 18.93 -5.46
C MET A 3 -21.75 19.16 -6.70
N GLU A 4 -22.21 18.82 -7.89
CA GLU A 4 -21.41 18.91 -9.12
C GLU A 4 -21.20 20.35 -9.60
N ASP A 5 -22.11 21.25 -9.26
CA ASP A 5 -22.04 22.66 -9.64
C ASP A 5 -21.24 23.53 -8.65
N MET A 6 -20.94 23.00 -7.46
CA MET A 6 -20.07 23.66 -6.48
C MET A 6 -18.60 23.54 -6.90
N SER A 7 -17.77 24.50 -6.48
CA SER A 7 -16.31 24.30 -6.49
C SER A 7 -15.89 23.34 -5.38
N GLY A 8 -14.72 22.73 -5.52
CA GLY A 8 -14.17 21.88 -4.47
C GLY A 8 -14.01 22.61 -3.15
N LEU A 9 -13.61 23.89 -3.18
CA LEU A 9 -13.47 24.70 -1.98
C LEU A 9 -14.82 24.98 -1.31
N GLU A 10 -15.86 25.27 -2.07
CA GLU A 10 -17.23 25.44 -1.55
C GLU A 10 -17.70 24.13 -0.91
N PHE A 11 -17.41 22.98 -1.52
CA PHE A 11 -17.77 21.68 -0.98
C PHE A 11 -17.03 21.38 0.33
N ILE A 12 -15.72 21.63 0.41
CA ILE A 12 -14.95 21.48 1.67
C ILE A 12 -15.54 22.39 2.77
N ARG A 13 -15.83 23.66 2.46
CA ARG A 13 -16.47 24.59 3.40
C ARG A 13 -17.86 24.15 3.85
N PHE A 14 -18.65 23.63 2.92
CA PHE A 14 -19.96 23.07 3.21
C PHE A 14 -19.84 21.90 4.20
N MET A 15 -18.92 20.96 3.96
CA MET A 15 -18.69 19.81 4.86
C MET A 15 -18.17 20.26 6.23
N ALA A 16 -17.29 21.26 6.28
CA ALA A 16 -16.84 21.85 7.55
C ALA A 16 -18.00 22.46 8.34
N LYS A 17 -18.87 23.21 7.64
CA LYS A 17 -20.07 23.80 8.27
C LYS A 17 -21.02 22.76 8.81
N MET A 18 -21.27 21.68 8.05
CA MET A 18 -22.11 20.55 8.49
C MET A 18 -21.61 19.92 9.78
N LYS A 19 -20.33 20.01 10.04
CA LYS A 19 -19.66 19.46 11.22
C LYS A 19 -19.32 20.51 12.29
N ASN A 20 -19.91 21.69 12.18
CA ASN A 20 -19.73 22.84 13.10
C ASN A 20 -18.26 23.28 13.26
N MET A 21 -17.40 23.02 12.27
CA MET A 21 -16.03 23.51 12.27
C MET A 21 -16.00 25.00 11.95
N LYS A 22 -15.33 25.77 12.80
CA LYS A 22 -15.11 27.21 12.57
C LYS A 22 -13.73 27.52 12.00
N ASP A 23 -12.75 26.67 12.31
CA ASP A 23 -11.38 26.80 11.83
C ASP A 23 -11.14 25.94 10.59
N MET A 24 -10.61 26.56 9.55
CA MET A 24 -10.29 25.92 8.26
C MET A 24 -8.78 25.73 8.04
N SER A 25 -7.95 26.14 9.02
CA SER A 25 -6.49 26.10 8.89
C SER A 25 -5.97 24.71 8.53
N LYS A 26 -6.53 23.68 9.17
CA LYS A 26 -6.15 22.29 8.85
C LYS A 26 -6.55 21.85 7.44
N ALA A 27 -7.71 22.29 6.95
CA ALA A 27 -8.11 22.00 5.58
C ALA A 27 -7.20 22.71 4.55
N GLU A 28 -6.79 23.94 4.84
CA GLU A 28 -5.86 24.71 3.99
C GLU A 28 -4.46 24.07 3.97
N GLU A 29 -3.97 23.63 5.12
CA GLU A 29 -2.71 22.88 5.24
C GLU A 29 -2.75 21.59 4.41
N LEU A 30 -3.84 20.81 4.52
CA LEU A 30 -4.03 19.56 3.77
C LEU A 30 -4.14 19.80 2.27
N MET A 31 -4.86 20.83 1.82
CA MET A 31 -4.93 21.20 0.41
C MET A 31 -3.55 21.55 -0.14
N LYS A 32 -2.75 22.30 0.61
CA LYS A 32 -1.36 22.61 0.22
C LYS A 32 -0.49 21.36 0.17
N PHE A 33 -0.57 20.50 1.18
CA PHE A 33 0.19 19.26 1.27
C PHE A 33 -0.10 18.32 0.10
N LEU A 34 -1.39 18.16 -0.27
CA LEU A 34 -1.84 17.32 -1.37
C LEU A 34 -1.78 18.03 -2.75
N GLU A 35 -1.23 19.25 -2.81
CA GLU A 35 -1.17 20.03 -4.06
C GLU A 35 -2.52 20.12 -4.74
N LEU A 36 -3.58 20.42 -3.98
CA LEU A 36 -4.94 20.47 -4.45
C LEU A 36 -5.38 21.90 -4.75
N ASP A 37 -5.62 22.22 -6.03
CA ASP A 37 -6.39 23.41 -6.40
C ASP A 37 -7.90 23.09 -6.41
N ALA A 38 -8.57 23.46 -5.34
CA ALA A 38 -10.00 23.20 -5.14
C ALA A 38 -10.92 24.29 -5.69
N ARG A 39 -10.42 25.29 -6.44
CA ARG A 39 -11.23 26.44 -6.94
C ARG A 39 -12.15 26.07 -8.11
N GLY A 40 -11.79 25.04 -8.86
CA GLY A 40 -12.59 24.56 -10.00
C GLY A 40 -13.91 23.92 -9.58
N LYS A 41 -14.87 23.84 -10.51
CA LYS A 41 -16.13 23.12 -10.29
C LYS A 41 -15.92 21.61 -10.20
N MET A 42 -16.57 20.94 -9.25
CA MET A 42 -16.46 19.50 -9.01
C MET A 42 -16.71 18.66 -10.28
N LYS A 43 -17.66 19.04 -11.13
CA LYS A 43 -17.97 18.34 -12.39
C LYS A 43 -16.81 18.32 -13.39
N ARG A 44 -15.88 19.28 -13.31
CA ARG A 44 -14.72 19.40 -14.20
C ARG A 44 -13.45 18.82 -13.61
N MET A 45 -13.48 18.36 -12.35
CA MET A 45 -12.32 17.80 -11.70
C MET A 45 -12.06 16.37 -12.13
N SER A 46 -10.78 16.01 -12.23
CA SER A 46 -10.35 14.63 -12.42
C SER A 46 -10.77 13.74 -11.24
N LYS A 47 -10.73 12.42 -11.43
CA LYS A 47 -10.98 11.46 -10.33
C LYS A 47 -10.02 11.71 -9.17
N GLY A 48 -8.72 11.90 -9.45
CA GLY A 48 -7.71 12.16 -8.43
C GLY A 48 -7.93 13.47 -7.66
N MET A 49 -8.38 14.56 -8.33
CA MET A 49 -8.72 15.80 -7.63
C MET A 49 -9.91 15.61 -6.68
N LYS A 50 -10.95 14.89 -7.12
CA LYS A 50 -12.11 14.56 -6.26
C LYS A 50 -11.69 13.70 -5.08
N GLN A 51 -10.78 12.75 -5.30
CA GLN A 51 -10.23 11.90 -4.25
C GLN A 51 -9.47 12.72 -3.20
N LYS A 52 -8.61 13.65 -3.65
CA LYS A 52 -7.91 14.59 -2.74
C LYS A 52 -8.88 15.42 -1.90
N ILE A 53 -10.00 15.88 -2.46
CA ILE A 53 -11.06 16.56 -1.71
C ILE A 53 -11.63 15.65 -0.61
N GLY A 54 -11.91 14.38 -0.94
CA GLY A 54 -12.38 13.40 0.04
C GLY A 54 -11.39 13.22 1.20
N ILE A 55 -10.10 13.10 0.88
CA ILE A 55 -9.04 13.01 1.89
C ILE A 55 -8.99 14.26 2.77
N VAL A 56 -9.02 15.46 2.18
CA VAL A 56 -9.06 16.72 2.95
C VAL A 56 -10.24 16.72 3.93
N ILE A 57 -11.44 16.34 3.47
CA ILE A 57 -12.66 16.30 4.30
C ILE A 57 -12.53 15.28 5.44
N ALA A 58 -11.92 14.13 5.18
CA ALA A 58 -11.73 13.10 6.20
C ALA A 58 -10.72 13.52 7.28
N PHE A 59 -9.62 14.16 6.87
CA PHE A 59 -8.51 14.50 7.76
C PHE A 59 -8.57 15.89 8.37
N MET A 60 -9.38 16.83 7.84
CA MET A 60 -9.51 18.18 8.41
C MET A 60 -10.13 18.18 9.79
N GLN A 61 -10.82 17.09 10.16
CA GLN A 61 -11.41 16.91 11.49
C GLN A 61 -10.46 16.12 12.37
N ASP A 62 -10.41 16.49 13.63
CA ASP A 62 -9.63 15.74 14.62
C ASP A 62 -10.49 14.64 15.26
N THR A 63 -10.95 13.70 14.43
CA THR A 63 -11.70 12.53 14.90
C THR A 63 -10.75 11.43 15.37
N PRO A 64 -11.11 10.68 16.45
CA PRO A 64 -10.28 9.56 16.90
C PRO A 64 -10.34 8.35 15.96
N ILE A 65 -11.37 8.26 15.12
CA ILE A 65 -11.58 7.15 14.17
C ILE A 65 -11.72 7.71 12.75
N LEU A 66 -11.00 7.10 11.81
CA LEU A 66 -11.10 7.35 10.37
C LEU A 66 -11.56 6.08 9.66
N ILE A 67 -12.54 6.21 8.77
CA ILE A 67 -13.02 5.12 7.90
C ILE A 67 -12.83 5.59 6.46
N LEU A 68 -12.02 4.85 5.69
CA LEU A 68 -11.58 5.23 4.37
C LEU A 68 -11.80 4.08 3.40
N ASP A 69 -12.54 4.33 2.33
CA ASP A 69 -12.81 3.34 1.31
C ASP A 69 -12.02 3.69 0.03
N GLU A 70 -11.08 2.80 -0.37
CA GLU A 70 -10.20 2.97 -1.51
C GLU A 70 -9.61 4.40 -1.62
N PRO A 71 -8.97 4.93 -0.56
CA PRO A 71 -8.65 6.37 -0.44
C PRO A 71 -7.64 6.87 -1.48
N THR A 72 -6.86 6.01 -2.08
CA THR A 72 -5.82 6.37 -3.07
C THR A 72 -6.24 6.09 -4.51
N SER A 73 -7.46 5.59 -4.72
CA SER A 73 -7.97 5.27 -6.06
C SER A 73 -7.95 6.48 -6.98
N GLY A 74 -7.16 6.39 -8.07
CA GLY A 74 -7.01 7.47 -9.06
C GLY A 74 -6.01 8.56 -8.67
N LEU A 75 -5.24 8.39 -7.61
CA LEU A 75 -4.07 9.20 -7.30
C LEU A 75 -2.83 8.68 -8.05
N ASP A 76 -1.97 9.60 -8.43
CA ASP A 76 -0.63 9.26 -8.94
C ASP A 76 0.27 8.75 -7.80
N PRO A 77 1.40 8.06 -8.13
CA PRO A 77 2.28 7.46 -7.11
C PRO A 77 2.82 8.47 -6.08
N LEU A 78 3.11 9.71 -6.49
CA LEU A 78 3.58 10.73 -5.56
C LEU A 78 2.51 11.07 -4.51
N MET A 79 1.26 11.19 -4.94
CA MET A 79 0.15 11.48 -4.04
C MET A 79 -0.23 10.28 -3.17
N GLN A 80 -0.05 9.05 -3.67
CA GLN A 80 -0.18 7.84 -2.85
C GLN A 80 0.84 7.85 -1.70
N ASN A 81 2.10 8.20 -1.96
CA ASN A 81 3.12 8.34 -0.91
C ASN A 81 2.77 9.41 0.12
N LYS A 82 2.24 10.56 -0.32
CA LYS A 82 1.77 11.60 0.61
C LYS A 82 0.58 11.12 1.45
N PHE A 83 -0.31 10.32 0.88
CA PHE A 83 -1.40 9.71 1.64
C PHE A 83 -0.87 8.73 2.71
N VAL A 84 0.11 7.88 2.36
CA VAL A 84 0.78 7.00 3.33
C VAL A 84 1.38 7.82 4.49
N GLU A 85 2.01 8.96 4.21
CA GLU A 85 2.53 9.87 5.25
C GLU A 85 1.40 10.41 6.15
N LEU A 86 0.24 10.79 5.58
CA LEU A 86 -0.92 11.21 6.38
C LEU A 86 -1.41 10.12 7.33
N ILE A 87 -1.51 8.88 6.84
CA ILE A 87 -1.90 7.73 7.67
C ILE A 87 -0.90 7.49 8.80
N GLN A 88 0.40 7.50 8.49
CA GLN A 88 1.44 7.29 9.49
C GLN A 88 1.42 8.38 10.58
N ASN A 89 1.19 9.63 10.18
CA ASN A 89 1.08 10.74 11.12
C ASN A 89 -0.19 10.62 11.99
N ALA A 90 -1.31 10.21 11.41
CA ALA A 90 -2.55 9.95 12.15
C ALA A 90 -2.39 8.79 13.15
N LYS A 91 -1.70 7.71 12.77
CA LYS A 91 -1.35 6.60 13.68
C LYS A 91 -0.48 7.08 14.85
N LYS A 92 0.57 7.85 14.57
CA LYS A 92 1.44 8.44 15.63
C LYS A 92 0.67 9.33 16.58
N ALA A 93 -0.41 9.98 16.11
CA ALA A 93 -1.32 10.76 16.93
C ALA A 93 -2.36 9.91 17.70
N GLY A 94 -2.27 8.58 17.65
CA GLY A 94 -3.17 7.66 18.37
C GLY A 94 -4.55 7.48 17.74
N LYS A 95 -4.71 7.76 16.44
CA LYS A 95 -5.99 7.55 15.75
C LYS A 95 -6.16 6.10 15.32
N THR A 96 -7.39 5.61 15.39
CA THR A 96 -7.79 4.32 14.82
C THR A 96 -8.23 4.51 13.38
N ILE A 97 -7.68 3.71 12.47
CA ILE A 97 -7.96 3.85 11.03
C ILE A 97 -8.44 2.51 10.49
N LEU A 98 -9.64 2.52 9.90
CA LEU A 98 -10.16 1.41 9.09
C LEU A 98 -10.14 1.85 7.64
N MET A 99 -9.42 1.12 6.79
CA MET A 99 -9.42 1.44 5.37
C MET A 99 -9.48 0.18 4.49
N SER A 100 -10.11 0.32 3.32
CA SER A 100 -10.01 -0.67 2.25
C SER A 100 -8.94 -0.27 1.25
N SER A 101 -8.19 -1.23 0.70
CA SER A 101 -7.30 -1.03 -0.43
C SER A 101 -7.04 -2.35 -1.16
N HIS A 102 -6.79 -2.27 -2.46
CA HIS A 102 -6.30 -3.37 -3.29
C HIS A 102 -4.81 -3.20 -3.64
N ILE A 103 -4.15 -2.18 -3.11
CA ILE A 103 -2.72 -1.90 -3.32
C ILE A 103 -1.93 -2.45 -2.14
N PHE A 104 -1.25 -3.57 -2.34
CA PHE A 104 -0.53 -4.25 -1.26
C PHE A 104 0.56 -3.36 -0.62
N GLU A 105 1.28 -2.57 -1.41
CA GLU A 105 2.33 -1.68 -0.92
C GLU A 105 1.77 -0.61 0.04
N GLU A 106 0.61 -0.06 -0.28
CA GLU A 106 -0.10 0.89 0.61
C GLU A 106 -0.41 0.23 1.96
N VAL A 107 -0.92 -0.99 1.92
CA VAL A 107 -1.24 -1.83 3.07
C VAL A 107 -0.02 -2.08 3.93
N GLU A 108 1.05 -2.54 3.30
CA GLU A 108 2.32 -2.89 3.95
C GLU A 108 2.92 -1.70 4.69
N ASN A 109 2.74 -0.48 4.16
CA ASN A 109 3.30 0.75 4.71
C ASN A 109 2.40 1.45 5.74
N THR A 110 1.13 1.06 5.82
CA THR A 110 0.15 1.77 6.67
C THR A 110 -0.47 0.90 7.77
N CYS A 111 -0.64 -0.39 7.54
CA CYS A 111 -1.48 -1.24 8.38
C CYS A 111 -0.70 -2.06 9.39
N ASP A 112 -1.30 -2.30 10.57
CA ASP A 112 -0.77 -3.22 11.58
C ASP A 112 -1.43 -4.61 11.45
N ARG A 113 -2.71 -4.62 11.02
CA ARG A 113 -3.52 -5.83 10.82
C ARG A 113 -4.24 -5.77 9.50
N VAL A 114 -4.41 -6.93 8.90
CA VAL A 114 -5.08 -7.11 7.61
C VAL A 114 -6.20 -8.12 7.77
N VAL A 115 -7.37 -7.78 7.24
CA VAL A 115 -8.52 -8.67 7.13
C VAL A 115 -8.77 -8.89 5.64
N MET A 116 -8.69 -10.13 5.20
CA MET A 116 -8.98 -10.51 3.81
C MET A 116 -10.43 -10.95 3.69
N ILE A 117 -11.11 -10.39 2.67
CA ILE A 117 -12.51 -10.70 2.40
C ILE A 117 -12.62 -11.26 0.98
N LYS A 118 -13.29 -12.41 0.87
CA LYS A 118 -13.65 -13.05 -0.40
C LYS A 118 -15.12 -13.39 -0.39
N GLU A 119 -15.86 -13.01 -1.43
CA GLU A 119 -17.30 -13.30 -1.57
C GLU A 119 -18.14 -12.88 -0.34
N GLY A 120 -17.78 -11.76 0.29
CA GLY A 120 -18.48 -11.25 1.48
C GLY A 120 -18.13 -11.96 2.80
N HIS A 121 -17.19 -12.89 2.80
CA HIS A 121 -16.73 -13.62 3.98
C HIS A 121 -15.29 -13.26 4.35
N ILE A 122 -15.01 -13.20 5.66
CA ILE A 122 -13.63 -13.07 6.14
C ILE A 122 -12.94 -14.41 5.95
N VAL A 123 -11.91 -14.44 5.10
CA VAL A 123 -11.11 -15.64 4.82
C VAL A 123 -9.84 -15.70 5.66
N ALA A 124 -9.28 -14.56 6.03
CA ALA A 124 -8.11 -14.50 6.90
C ALA A 124 -8.06 -13.20 7.70
N THR A 125 -7.45 -13.27 8.89
CA THR A 125 -7.04 -12.12 9.70
C THR A 125 -5.60 -12.34 10.11
N LYS A 126 -4.68 -11.44 9.72
CA LYS A 126 -3.24 -11.57 9.96
C LYS A 126 -2.68 -10.25 10.48
N THR A 127 -1.59 -10.30 11.22
CA THR A 127 -0.77 -9.10 11.46
C THR A 127 0.09 -8.83 10.24
N MET A 128 0.51 -7.59 10.05
CA MET A 128 1.44 -7.26 8.96
C MET A 128 2.79 -7.96 9.14
N ASP A 129 3.24 -8.14 10.38
CA ASP A 129 4.48 -8.86 10.68
C ASP A 129 4.40 -10.34 10.28
N ASP A 130 3.25 -11.00 10.50
CA ASP A 130 3.05 -12.38 10.06
C ASP A 130 3.02 -12.50 8.54
N LEU A 131 2.40 -11.53 7.86
CA LEU A 131 2.39 -11.49 6.40
C LEU A 131 3.82 -11.31 5.84
N LYS A 132 4.60 -10.40 6.42
CA LYS A 132 5.99 -10.16 6.01
C LYS A 132 6.89 -11.38 6.23
N LYS A 133 6.73 -12.09 7.35
CA LYS A 133 7.50 -13.30 7.67
C LYS A 133 7.20 -14.47 6.75
N ASN A 134 5.93 -14.59 6.33
CA ASN A 134 5.47 -15.72 5.50
C ASN A 134 5.50 -15.41 4.00
N ARG A 135 5.96 -14.24 3.61
CA ARG A 135 5.98 -13.79 2.20
C ARG A 135 6.98 -14.61 1.39
N LEU A 136 6.52 -15.15 0.28
CA LEU A 136 7.37 -15.70 -0.77
C LEU A 136 8.12 -14.57 -1.46
N LYS A 137 9.43 -14.68 -1.48
CA LYS A 137 10.31 -13.78 -2.22
C LYS A 137 10.82 -14.53 -3.43
N HIS A 138 10.67 -13.93 -4.59
CA HIS A 138 11.23 -14.40 -5.83
C HIS A 138 12.57 -13.70 -6.05
N TYR A 139 13.62 -14.49 -6.15
CA TYR A 139 14.97 -14.03 -6.42
C TYR A 139 15.36 -14.45 -7.83
N GLU A 140 15.89 -13.51 -8.61
CA GLU A 140 16.53 -13.75 -9.88
C GLU A 140 18.03 -13.43 -9.72
N ILE A 141 18.87 -14.45 -9.91
CA ILE A 141 20.30 -14.39 -9.62
C ILE A 141 21.04 -14.73 -10.89
N HIS A 142 21.87 -13.82 -11.37
CA HIS A 142 22.69 -13.98 -12.56
C HIS A 142 24.13 -14.25 -12.13
N PHE A 143 24.68 -15.39 -12.54
CA PHE A 143 26.07 -15.76 -12.26
C PHE A 143 26.97 -15.40 -13.43
N PHE A 144 28.24 -15.05 -13.16
CA PHE A 144 29.23 -14.86 -14.22
C PHE A 144 29.55 -16.17 -14.93
N ASP A 145 29.57 -17.28 -14.20
CA ASP A 145 29.87 -18.60 -14.76
C ASP A 145 28.72 -19.60 -14.58
N GLU A 146 28.49 -20.43 -15.63
CA GLU A 146 27.45 -21.46 -15.57
C GLU A 146 27.80 -22.58 -14.57
N SER A 147 29.08 -22.85 -14.34
CA SER A 147 29.52 -23.85 -13.34
C SER A 147 29.13 -23.44 -11.92
N GLU A 148 29.19 -22.15 -11.61
CA GLU A 148 28.76 -21.62 -10.31
C GLU A 148 27.22 -21.67 -10.15
N ALA A 149 26.47 -21.34 -11.20
CA ALA A 149 25.03 -21.49 -11.21
C ALA A 149 24.61 -22.96 -10.98
N ILE A 150 25.35 -23.92 -11.56
CA ILE A 150 25.10 -25.35 -11.32
C ILE A 150 25.39 -25.72 -9.86
N ALA A 151 26.51 -25.29 -9.30
CA ALA A 151 26.88 -25.56 -7.92
C ALA A 151 25.86 -24.97 -6.95
N PHE A 152 25.46 -23.72 -7.17
CA PHE A 152 24.43 -23.06 -6.36
C PHE A 152 23.06 -23.77 -6.46
N SER A 153 22.67 -24.19 -7.67
CA SER A 153 21.39 -24.90 -7.88
C SER A 153 21.26 -26.19 -7.06
N GLN A 154 22.36 -26.87 -6.79
CA GLN A 154 22.37 -28.07 -5.94
C GLN A 154 22.10 -27.77 -4.47
N LYS A 155 22.48 -26.57 -4.00
CA LYS A 155 22.25 -26.11 -2.62
C LYS A 155 20.77 -25.75 -2.39
N TYR A 156 20.04 -25.37 -3.44
CA TYR A 156 18.64 -24.96 -3.42
C TYR A 156 17.81 -25.78 -4.43
N PRO A 157 17.40 -27.02 -4.11
CA PRO A 157 16.71 -27.91 -5.06
C PRO A 157 15.39 -27.38 -5.66
N GLN A 158 14.76 -26.42 -4.95
CA GLN A 158 13.51 -25.76 -5.38
C GLN A 158 13.71 -24.65 -6.41
N ASN A 159 14.93 -24.47 -6.93
CA ASN A 159 15.21 -23.44 -7.94
C ASN A 159 14.72 -23.86 -9.33
N GLN A 160 14.53 -22.87 -10.20
CA GLN A 160 14.44 -23.04 -11.65
C GLN A 160 15.68 -22.39 -12.26
N ARG A 161 16.50 -23.17 -12.97
CA ARG A 161 17.72 -22.71 -13.59
C ARG A 161 17.57 -22.59 -15.11
N ASP A 162 17.96 -21.44 -15.65
CA ASP A 162 18.17 -21.23 -17.08
C ASP A 162 19.62 -20.78 -17.31
N LYS A 163 20.51 -21.74 -17.69
CA LYS A 163 21.96 -21.52 -17.88
C LYS A 163 22.61 -20.86 -16.66
N LYS A 164 22.93 -19.56 -16.75
CA LYS A 164 23.57 -18.75 -15.71
C LYS A 164 22.57 -18.05 -14.78
N ILE A 165 21.27 -18.16 -15.03
CA ILE A 165 20.24 -17.49 -14.27
C ILE A 165 19.54 -18.51 -13.39
N ILE A 166 19.37 -18.15 -12.12
CA ILE A 166 18.60 -18.93 -11.14
C ILE A 166 17.42 -18.13 -10.64
N HIS A 167 16.23 -18.70 -10.79
CA HIS A 167 15.00 -18.22 -10.19
C HIS A 167 14.72 -19.05 -8.94
N LEU A 168 14.66 -18.39 -7.79
CA LEU A 168 14.51 -19.04 -6.50
C LEU A 168 13.37 -18.42 -5.71
N MET A 169 12.44 -19.24 -5.24
CA MET A 169 11.38 -18.81 -4.34
C MET A 169 11.70 -19.25 -2.92
N LEU A 170 11.78 -18.29 -1.99
CA LEU A 170 12.05 -18.57 -0.58
C LEU A 170 11.05 -17.85 0.33
N LYS A 171 10.60 -18.56 1.38
CA LYS A 171 9.91 -17.98 2.54
C LYS A 171 10.94 -17.56 3.59
N GLY A 172 10.77 -16.39 4.20
CA GLY A 172 11.53 -16.00 5.39
C GLY A 172 12.83 -15.23 5.15
N HIS A 173 13.88 -15.59 5.90
CA HIS A 173 15.06 -14.74 6.05
C HIS A 173 15.99 -14.73 4.81
N THR A 174 16.14 -13.56 4.22
CA THR A 174 17.08 -13.29 3.11
C THR A 174 18.55 -13.44 3.53
N ASN A 175 18.86 -13.35 4.84
CA ASN A 175 20.24 -13.33 5.34
C ASN A 175 21.01 -14.63 5.02
N GLN A 176 20.36 -15.79 5.11
CA GLN A 176 21.02 -17.05 4.76
C GLN A 176 21.34 -17.12 3.27
N LEU A 177 20.39 -16.68 2.41
CA LEU A 177 20.64 -16.61 0.98
C LEU A 177 21.79 -15.67 0.63
N LEU A 178 21.86 -14.48 1.25
CA LEU A 178 22.96 -13.53 1.02
C LEU A 178 24.31 -14.08 1.50
N GLN A 179 24.34 -14.81 2.62
CA GLN A 179 25.53 -15.50 3.09
C GLN A 179 26.00 -16.58 2.09
N ASP A 180 25.06 -17.38 1.61
CA ASP A 180 25.37 -18.43 0.65
C ASP A 180 25.85 -17.85 -0.69
N LEU A 181 25.26 -16.74 -1.13
CA LEU A 181 25.66 -16.05 -2.36
C LEU A 181 27.04 -15.39 -2.27
N SER A 182 27.52 -15.04 -1.08
CA SER A 182 28.84 -14.44 -0.90
C SER A 182 30.03 -15.37 -1.27
N GLU A 183 29.75 -16.66 -1.47
CA GLU A 183 30.73 -17.67 -1.90
C GLU A 183 30.87 -17.76 -3.43
N TYR A 184 30.04 -17.04 -4.20
CA TYR A 184 29.93 -17.11 -5.65
C TYR A 184 30.12 -15.75 -6.30
N ASP A 185 30.55 -15.74 -7.57
CA ASP A 185 30.72 -14.54 -8.36
C ASP A 185 29.43 -14.21 -9.12
N ILE A 186 28.74 -13.14 -8.70
CA ILE A 186 27.40 -12.78 -9.14
C ILE A 186 27.46 -11.55 -10.03
N ASP A 187 26.89 -11.64 -11.23
CA ASP A 187 26.77 -10.56 -12.19
C ASP A 187 25.63 -9.59 -11.83
N ASP A 188 24.43 -10.13 -11.50
CA ASP A 188 23.28 -9.33 -11.11
C ASP A 188 22.40 -10.09 -10.11
N PHE A 189 21.72 -9.33 -9.26
CA PHE A 189 20.82 -9.85 -8.24
C PHE A 189 19.56 -9.00 -8.15
N ASN A 190 18.43 -9.60 -8.46
CA ASN A 190 17.13 -8.96 -8.35
C ASN A 190 16.24 -9.72 -7.35
N ALA A 191 15.65 -9.00 -6.42
CA ALA A 191 14.68 -9.54 -5.47
C ALA A 191 13.32 -8.91 -5.72
N GLN A 192 12.40 -9.68 -6.25
CA GLN A 192 11.02 -9.27 -6.42
C GLN A 192 10.17 -9.88 -5.32
N PHE A 193 9.31 -9.06 -4.77
CA PHE A 193 8.32 -9.56 -3.84
C PHE A 193 7.11 -10.05 -4.63
N ASN A 194 6.82 -11.34 -4.53
CA ASN A 194 5.58 -11.83 -5.08
C ASN A 194 4.42 -11.25 -4.26
N THR A 195 3.59 -10.43 -4.89
CA THR A 195 2.36 -9.89 -4.29
C THR A 195 1.25 -10.95 -4.24
N HIS A 196 1.51 -12.14 -4.80
CA HIS A 196 0.62 -13.27 -4.72
C HIS A 196 0.90 -14.02 -3.42
N PHE A 197 -0.10 -14.12 -2.60
CA PHE A 197 -0.14 -15.07 -1.51
C PHE A 197 -0.21 -16.49 -2.11
N ASP A 198 0.24 -17.53 -1.40
CA ASP A 198 0.19 -18.91 -1.89
C ASP A 198 -1.17 -19.23 -2.52
N ASP A 199 -1.17 -19.82 -3.71
CA ASP A 199 -2.35 -20.08 -4.56
C ASP A 199 -3.48 -20.87 -3.85
N GLU A 200 -3.23 -21.49 -2.72
CA GLU A 200 -4.26 -22.16 -1.92
C GLU A 200 -5.07 -21.20 -1.03
N GLU A 201 -4.55 -20.01 -0.69
CA GLU A 201 -5.26 -19.05 0.19
C GLU A 201 -5.86 -17.85 -0.57
N VAL A 202 -5.39 -17.50 -1.78
CA VAL A 202 -5.76 -16.23 -2.43
C VAL A 202 -5.86 -16.27 -3.94
N ASP A 203 -6.77 -17.03 -4.46
CA ASP A 203 -7.11 -16.99 -5.91
C ASP A 203 -8.11 -15.88 -6.25
N THR A 204 -8.13 -14.80 -5.55
CA THR A 204 -8.77 -13.52 -5.93
C THR A 204 -8.78 -12.55 -4.76
N ILE A 205 -7.85 -11.61 -4.72
CA ILE A 205 -7.97 -10.44 -3.84
C ILE A 205 -9.00 -9.50 -4.44
N GLY A 206 -10.26 -9.73 -4.13
CA GLY A 206 -11.33 -8.80 -4.39
C GLY A 206 -11.70 -8.07 -3.10
N GLY A 207 -10.92 -7.07 -2.71
CA GLY A 207 -11.21 -6.23 -1.55
C GLY A 207 -10.45 -6.63 -0.28
N LEU A 208 -9.42 -5.88 0.02
CA LEU A 208 -8.68 -5.93 1.27
C LEU A 208 -9.28 -4.89 2.21
N ILE A 209 -9.85 -5.28 3.34
CA ILE A 209 -10.26 -4.36 4.40
C ILE A 209 -9.20 -4.41 5.50
N MET A 210 -8.70 -3.26 5.88
CA MET A 210 -7.60 -3.14 6.80
C MET A 210 -7.96 -2.33 8.01
N GLN A 211 -7.54 -2.80 9.16
CA GLN A 211 -7.75 -2.14 10.42
C GLN A 211 -6.40 -1.83 11.06
N ALA A 212 -6.02 -0.55 11.14
CA ALA A 212 -4.93 -0.09 11.99
C ALA A 212 -5.54 0.31 13.34
N PHE A 213 -5.13 -0.34 14.41
CA PHE A 213 -5.41 0.08 15.78
C PHE A 213 -4.19 0.81 16.33
N GLY A 214 -4.39 1.98 16.88
CA GLY A 214 -3.43 2.63 17.76
C GLY A 214 -3.52 2.07 19.17
#